data_f4804e8f01a7fd1c88d76ad403da24a0
#
_entry.id   f4804e8f01a7fd1c88d76ad403da24a0
#
_cell.length_a   1.000
_cell.length_b   1.000
_cell.length_c   1.000
_cell.angle_alpha   90.00
_cell.angle_beta   90.00
_cell.angle_gamma   90.00
#
_symmetry.space_group_name_H-M   'P 1'
#
loop_
_entity.id
_entity.type
_entity.pdbx_description
1 polymer ?
#
loop_
_entity_poly.entity_id
_entity_poly.type
_entity_poly.pdbx_seq_one_letter_code
_entity_poly.pdbx_strand_id
1 'polypeptide(L)'
;MELFITKNSPYARLIRVLIHELEIQDRVKVTLAKTRTKNSPYYAINPSGRVPYLICDDGTGLEDSDLICEYLCAVYGSELWTFPGGNDEWESRRLHGVCRSFLDGLSVWLREIARPSDERSLTVIAHEQ
;
A
#
# COMPACT_ATOMS: atom_id res chain seq x y z
N MET A 1 7.43 -1.83 -15.29
CA MET A 1 7.33 -2.08 -13.83
C MET A 1 6.28 -3.16 -13.53
N GLU A 2 6.38 -3.86 -12.38
CA GLU A 2 5.37 -4.83 -11.94
C GLU A 2 4.99 -4.59 -10.47
N LEU A 3 3.69 -4.34 -10.22
CA LEU A 3 3.13 -4.07 -8.89
C LEU A 3 2.40 -5.30 -8.35
N PHE A 4 2.87 -5.84 -7.23
CA PHE A 4 2.24 -6.94 -6.52
C PHE A 4 1.26 -6.42 -5.49
N ILE A 5 0.02 -6.92 -5.54
CA ILE A 5 -1.10 -6.49 -4.67
C ILE A 5 -1.90 -7.68 -4.14
N THR A 6 -2.74 -7.42 -3.14
CA THR A 6 -3.93 -8.23 -2.86
C THR A 6 -5.19 -7.39 -3.09
N LYS A 7 -6.32 -8.05 -3.37
CA LYS A 7 -7.58 -7.35 -3.71
C LYS A 7 -8.05 -6.39 -2.59
N ASN A 8 -7.82 -6.77 -1.34
CA ASN A 8 -8.37 -6.10 -0.16
C ASN A 8 -7.35 -5.22 0.58
N SER A 9 -6.12 -5.07 0.07
CA SER A 9 -5.13 -4.21 0.71
C SER A 9 -5.45 -2.74 0.51
N PRO A 10 -5.70 -1.95 1.57
CA PRO A 10 -5.93 -0.51 1.44
C PRO A 10 -4.67 0.23 0.93
N TYR A 11 -3.49 -0.22 1.34
CA TYR A 11 -2.22 0.34 0.86
C TYR A 11 -1.99 0.08 -0.63
N ALA A 12 -2.29 -1.12 -1.11
CA ALA A 12 -2.20 -1.43 -2.54
C ALA A 12 -3.25 -0.65 -3.35
N ARG A 13 -4.40 -0.33 -2.76
CA ARG A 13 -5.41 0.53 -3.38
C ARG A 13 -4.90 1.94 -3.59
N LEU A 14 -4.18 2.50 -2.61
CA LEU A 14 -3.55 3.82 -2.71
C LEU A 14 -2.64 3.90 -3.96
N ILE A 15 -1.74 2.93 -4.14
CA ILE A 15 -0.85 2.90 -5.31
C ILE A 15 -1.63 2.77 -6.61
N ARG A 16 -2.69 1.96 -6.64
CA ARG A 16 -3.52 1.83 -7.83
C ARG A 16 -4.25 3.12 -8.20
N VAL A 17 -4.70 3.89 -7.21
CA VAL A 17 -5.28 5.23 -7.44
C VAL A 17 -4.20 6.14 -8.02
N LEU A 18 -3.02 6.19 -7.42
CA LEU A 18 -1.92 7.03 -7.92
C LEU A 18 -1.51 6.67 -9.36
N ILE A 19 -1.46 5.38 -9.71
CA ILE A 19 -1.18 4.92 -11.08
C ILE A 19 -2.21 5.50 -12.08
N HIS A 20 -3.48 5.60 -11.68
CA HIS A 20 -4.52 6.22 -12.50
C HIS A 20 -4.38 7.74 -12.58
N GLU A 21 -4.10 8.42 -11.49
CA GLU A 21 -3.86 9.87 -11.45
C GLU A 21 -2.63 10.29 -12.29
N LEU A 22 -1.62 9.42 -12.35
CA LEU A 22 -0.42 9.62 -13.17
C LEU A 22 -0.61 9.19 -14.63
N GLU A 23 -1.74 8.59 -15.00
CA GLU A 23 -2.04 8.08 -16.34
C GLU A 23 -1.01 7.05 -16.86
N ILE A 24 -0.48 6.19 -15.95
CA ILE A 24 0.59 5.22 -16.24
C ILE A 24 0.13 3.75 -16.20
N GLN A 25 -1.16 3.48 -16.37
CA GLN A 25 -1.73 2.11 -16.29
C GLN A 25 -1.03 1.14 -17.25
N ASP A 26 -0.66 1.61 -18.43
CA ASP A 26 0.02 0.81 -19.45
C ASP A 26 1.51 0.56 -19.16
N ARG A 27 2.07 1.25 -18.15
CA ARG A 27 3.47 1.13 -17.73
C ARG A 27 3.67 0.21 -16.53
N VAL A 28 2.58 -0.13 -15.84
CA VAL A 28 2.63 -0.90 -14.59
C VAL A 28 1.73 -2.13 -14.69
N LYS A 29 2.34 -3.29 -14.84
CA LYS A 29 1.63 -4.58 -14.76
C LYS A 29 1.22 -4.83 -13.31
N VAL A 30 -0.08 -5.07 -13.07
CA VAL A 30 -0.61 -5.40 -11.74
C VAL A 30 -0.76 -6.91 -11.59
N THR A 31 -0.09 -7.49 -10.58
CA THR A 31 -0.08 -8.94 -10.32
C THR A 31 -0.63 -9.24 -8.92
N LEU A 32 -1.51 -10.25 -8.83
CA LEU A 32 -2.05 -10.71 -7.55
C LEU A 32 -1.05 -11.59 -6.82
N ALA A 33 -0.63 -11.15 -5.63
CA ALA A 33 0.24 -11.91 -4.75
C ALA A 33 -0.55 -12.84 -3.83
N LYS A 34 -0.06 -14.08 -3.68
CA LYS A 34 -0.56 -15.02 -2.65
C LYS A 34 0.18 -14.78 -1.33
N THR A 35 -0.27 -13.79 -0.57
CA THR A 35 0.28 -13.50 0.76
C THR A 35 -0.29 -14.45 1.81
N ARG A 36 0.44 -14.65 2.93
CA ARG A 36 0.00 -15.48 4.09
C ARG A 36 -0.37 -16.93 3.72
N THR A 37 0.23 -17.44 2.67
CA THR A 37 0.05 -18.82 2.22
C THR A 37 1.37 -19.55 2.37
N LYS A 38 1.38 -20.68 3.11
CA LYS A 38 2.58 -21.48 3.30
C LYS A 38 3.18 -21.88 1.94
N ASN A 39 4.48 -21.71 1.79
CA ASN A 39 5.23 -22.02 0.56
C ASN A 39 4.78 -21.23 -0.68
N SER A 40 4.20 -20.03 -0.50
CA SER A 40 3.88 -19.18 -1.63
C SER A 40 5.16 -18.76 -2.39
N PRO A 41 5.19 -18.87 -3.73
CA PRO A 41 6.32 -18.41 -4.54
C PRO A 41 6.57 -16.89 -4.40
N TYR A 42 5.58 -16.14 -3.93
CA TYR A 42 5.72 -14.70 -3.68
C TYR A 42 6.81 -14.37 -2.64
N TYR A 43 7.08 -15.26 -1.68
CA TYR A 43 8.14 -15.03 -0.69
C TYR A 43 9.57 -15.07 -1.28
N ALA A 44 9.74 -15.64 -2.48
CA ALA A 44 11.01 -15.53 -3.22
C ALA A 44 11.17 -14.16 -3.89
N ILE A 45 10.05 -13.46 -4.14
CA ILE A 45 10.04 -12.10 -4.72
C ILE A 45 10.16 -11.05 -3.61
N ASN A 46 9.29 -11.16 -2.61
CA ASN A 46 9.33 -10.30 -1.41
C ASN A 46 9.32 -11.16 -0.14
N PRO A 47 10.47 -11.30 0.55
CA PRO A 47 10.57 -12.11 1.77
C PRO A 47 9.67 -11.65 2.92
N SER A 48 9.31 -10.37 3.00
CA SER A 48 8.36 -9.86 4.00
C SER A 48 6.94 -10.38 3.78
N GLY A 49 6.63 -10.79 2.54
CA GLY A 49 5.31 -11.25 2.13
C GLY A 49 4.23 -10.18 2.16
N ARG A 50 4.60 -8.90 2.31
CA ARG A 50 3.67 -7.77 2.34
C ARG A 50 3.36 -7.23 0.95
N VAL A 51 2.26 -6.51 0.85
CA VAL A 51 1.85 -5.77 -0.34
C VAL A 51 1.38 -4.37 0.08
N PRO A 52 1.54 -3.33 -0.78
CA PRO A 52 2.10 -3.37 -2.14
C PRO A 52 3.61 -3.64 -2.17
N TYR A 53 4.08 -4.18 -3.30
CA TYR A 53 5.50 -4.33 -3.61
C TYR A 53 5.69 -4.03 -5.09
N LEU A 54 6.58 -3.12 -5.43
CA LEU A 54 6.84 -2.70 -6.80
C LEU A 54 8.21 -3.21 -7.25
N ILE A 55 8.27 -3.89 -8.38
CA ILE A 55 9.52 -4.13 -9.10
C ILE A 55 9.65 -3.06 -10.17
N CYS A 56 10.70 -2.24 -10.06
CA CYS A 56 11.04 -1.19 -11.01
C CYS A 56 11.60 -1.76 -12.32
N ASP A 57 11.76 -0.93 -13.34
CA ASP A 57 12.25 -1.37 -14.64
C ASP A 57 13.72 -1.83 -14.61
N ASP A 58 14.51 -1.36 -13.64
CA ASP A 58 15.89 -1.80 -13.39
C ASP A 58 15.98 -3.08 -12.54
N GLY A 59 14.83 -3.64 -12.13
CA GLY A 59 14.74 -4.82 -11.26
C GLY A 59 14.77 -4.52 -9.76
N THR A 60 14.93 -3.26 -9.34
CA THR A 60 14.88 -2.87 -7.93
C THR A 60 13.48 -3.11 -7.36
N GLY A 61 13.42 -3.76 -6.20
CA GLY A 61 12.17 -3.97 -5.47
C GLY A 61 11.93 -2.91 -4.40
N LEU A 62 10.77 -2.29 -4.41
CA LEU A 62 10.35 -1.29 -3.41
C LEU A 62 9.22 -1.83 -2.55
N GLU A 63 9.37 -1.72 -1.25
CA GLU A 63 8.35 -2.01 -0.24
C GLU A 63 8.00 -0.72 0.51
N ASP A 64 6.84 -0.65 1.06
CA ASP A 64 6.15 0.49 1.65
C ASP A 64 5.41 1.36 0.64
N SER A 65 4.13 1.65 0.96
CA SER A 65 3.26 2.39 0.04
C SER A 65 3.69 3.83 -0.16
N ASP A 66 4.22 4.50 0.87
CA ASP A 66 4.64 5.90 0.76
C ASP A 66 5.89 5.99 -0.10
N LEU A 67 6.87 5.09 0.12
CA LEU A 67 8.07 5.02 -0.71
C LEU A 67 7.73 4.75 -2.19
N ILE A 68 6.78 3.85 -2.45
CA ILE A 68 6.32 3.57 -3.82
C ILE A 68 5.65 4.80 -4.42
N CYS A 69 4.82 5.54 -3.65
CA CYS A 69 4.21 6.79 -4.12
C CYS A 69 5.26 7.84 -4.45
N GLU A 70 6.23 8.06 -3.56
CA GLU A 70 7.34 8.99 -3.78
C GLU A 70 8.11 8.65 -5.06
N TYR A 71 8.47 7.37 -5.22
CA TYR A 71 9.19 6.89 -6.39
C TYR A 71 8.41 7.14 -7.70
N LEU A 72 7.13 6.75 -7.74
CA LEU A 72 6.32 6.94 -8.94
C LEU A 72 6.15 8.42 -9.28
N CYS A 73 5.90 9.28 -8.30
CA CYS A 73 5.81 10.72 -8.53
C CYS A 73 7.13 11.30 -9.01
N ALA A 74 8.26 10.89 -8.43
CA ALA A 74 9.58 11.35 -8.87
C ALA A 74 9.90 10.93 -10.32
N VAL A 75 9.61 9.67 -10.68
CA VAL A 75 9.88 9.15 -12.04
C VAL A 75 9.01 9.83 -13.10
N TYR A 76 7.75 10.14 -12.77
CA TYR A 76 6.80 10.73 -13.72
C TYR A 76 6.63 12.25 -13.57
N GLY A 77 7.47 12.91 -12.75
CA GLY A 77 7.51 14.36 -12.61
C GLY A 77 6.24 14.96 -12.01
N SER A 78 5.61 14.27 -11.06
CA SER A 78 4.38 14.69 -10.41
C SER A 78 4.62 15.17 -8.99
N GLU A 79 3.87 16.19 -8.58
CA GLU A 79 3.87 16.74 -7.22
C GLU A 79 2.76 16.16 -6.33
N LEU A 80 2.00 15.16 -6.81
CA LEU A 80 0.87 14.57 -6.06
C LEU A 80 1.26 13.95 -4.71
N TRP A 81 2.54 13.60 -4.52
CA TRP A 81 3.07 13.03 -3.28
C TRP A 81 4.15 13.91 -2.65
N THR A 82 4.01 15.22 -2.77
CA THR A 82 4.90 16.19 -2.15
C THR A 82 4.16 16.93 -1.03
N PHE A 83 4.92 17.35 -0.02
CA PHE A 83 4.38 18.23 1.01
C PHE A 83 4.70 19.68 0.62
N PRO A 84 3.73 20.60 0.70
CA PRO A 84 4.01 22.01 0.50
C PRO A 84 5.05 22.48 1.53
N GLY A 85 5.98 23.30 1.09
CA GLY A 85 6.96 23.90 2.01
C GLY A 85 6.37 25.03 2.85
N GLY A 86 7.13 25.49 3.85
CA GLY A 86 6.76 26.63 4.67
C GLY A 86 5.79 26.30 5.79
N ASN A 87 4.89 27.25 6.12
CA ASN A 87 4.02 27.14 7.29
C ASN A 87 3.00 26.00 7.22
N ASP A 88 2.63 25.58 6.01
CA ASP A 88 1.62 24.54 5.79
C ASP A 88 2.21 23.11 5.74
N GLU A 89 3.53 22.98 5.76
CA GLU A 89 4.20 21.69 5.69
C GLU A 89 3.80 20.76 6.84
N TRP A 90 3.85 21.24 8.05
CA TRP A 90 3.54 20.43 9.23
C TRP A 90 2.08 20.03 9.31
N GLU A 91 1.15 20.90 8.86
CA GLU A 91 -0.26 20.56 8.80
C GLU A 91 -0.52 19.48 7.76
N SER A 92 0.11 19.57 6.58
CA SER A 92 0.01 18.54 5.54
C SER A 92 0.59 17.21 6.01
N ARG A 93 1.75 17.21 6.69
CA ARG A 93 2.35 16.01 7.29
C ARG A 93 1.47 15.42 8.39
N ARG A 94 0.84 16.27 9.21
CA ARG A 94 -0.10 15.84 10.25
C ARG A 94 -1.31 15.13 9.64
N LEU A 95 -1.91 15.70 8.59
CA LEU A 95 -3.03 15.08 7.87
C LEU A 95 -2.62 13.75 7.24
N HIS A 96 -1.45 13.70 6.61
CA HIS A 96 -0.88 12.45 6.08
C HIS A 96 -0.77 11.38 7.19
N GLY A 97 -0.23 11.75 8.35
CA GLY A 97 -0.14 10.85 9.52
C GLY A 97 -1.50 10.32 9.98
N VAL A 98 -2.54 11.17 10.01
CA VAL A 98 -3.91 10.76 10.33
C VAL A 98 -4.44 9.76 9.30
N CYS A 99 -4.25 10.05 8.00
CA CYS A 99 -4.66 9.13 6.92
C CYS A 99 -3.92 7.78 7.03
N ARG A 100 -2.64 7.78 7.37
CA ARG A 100 -1.86 6.54 7.60
C ARG A 100 -2.42 5.74 8.77
N SER A 101 -2.67 6.39 9.91
CA SER A 101 -3.28 5.72 11.07
C SER A 101 -4.65 5.11 10.74
N PHE A 102 -5.46 5.82 9.94
CA PHE A 102 -6.73 5.28 9.44
C PHE A 102 -6.54 4.04 8.56
N LEU A 103 -5.58 4.06 7.63
CA LEU A 103 -5.27 2.90 6.79
C LEU A 103 -4.76 1.71 7.62
N ASP A 104 -4.00 1.97 8.68
CA ASP A 104 -3.50 0.93 9.60
C ASP A 104 -4.68 0.26 10.33
N GLY A 105 -5.56 1.04 10.95
CA GLY A 105 -6.77 0.54 11.60
C GLY A 105 -7.67 -0.22 10.64
N LEU A 106 -7.96 0.34 9.47
CA LEU A 106 -8.73 -0.32 8.42
C LEU A 106 -8.11 -1.66 8.00
N SER A 107 -6.78 -1.72 7.88
CA SER A 107 -6.06 -2.95 7.54
C SER A 107 -6.17 -4.02 8.62
N VAL A 108 -6.13 -3.63 9.90
CA VAL A 108 -6.34 -4.54 11.05
C VAL A 108 -7.78 -5.04 11.06
N TRP A 109 -8.74 -4.14 10.97
CA TRP A 109 -10.17 -4.46 10.96
C TRP A 109 -10.56 -5.41 9.82
N LEU A 110 -10.16 -5.11 8.57
CA LEU A 110 -10.44 -5.96 7.41
C LEU A 110 -9.85 -7.37 7.55
N ARG A 111 -8.69 -7.49 8.17
CA ARG A 111 -8.07 -8.80 8.42
C ARG A 111 -8.84 -9.58 9.46
N GLU A 112 -9.32 -8.91 10.49
CA GLU A 112 -10.04 -9.56 11.59
C GLU A 112 -11.42 -10.03 11.14
N ILE A 113 -12.17 -9.22 10.41
CA ILE A 113 -13.49 -9.63 9.87
C ILE A 113 -13.40 -10.71 8.79
N ALA A 114 -12.24 -10.85 8.14
CA ALA A 114 -12.03 -11.91 7.14
C ALA A 114 -11.70 -13.27 7.74
N ARG A 115 -11.45 -13.37 9.06
CA ARG A 115 -11.24 -14.65 9.76
C ARG A 115 -12.55 -15.45 9.88
N PRO A 116 -12.47 -16.78 10.08
CA PRO A 116 -13.61 -17.55 10.56
C PRO A 116 -14.22 -16.92 11.82
N SER A 117 -15.53 -17.00 11.97
CA SER A 117 -16.26 -16.29 13.03
C SER A 117 -15.82 -16.66 14.45
N ASP A 118 -15.40 -17.91 14.64
CA ASP A 118 -14.90 -18.48 15.90
C ASP A 118 -13.44 -18.09 16.22
N GLU A 119 -12.70 -17.57 15.22
CA GLU A 119 -11.33 -17.07 15.38
C GLU A 119 -11.23 -15.53 15.48
N ARG A 120 -12.36 -14.81 15.39
CA ARG A 120 -12.39 -13.33 15.42
C ARG A 120 -12.21 -12.81 16.83
N SER A 121 -11.38 -11.78 16.98
CA SER A 121 -11.33 -10.98 18.18
C SER A 121 -12.37 -9.85 18.13
N LEU A 122 -13.44 -10.01 18.90
CA LEU A 122 -14.48 -8.98 19.02
C LEU A 122 -13.92 -7.68 19.61
N THR A 123 -12.93 -7.78 20.48
CA THR A 123 -12.26 -6.61 21.07
C THR A 123 -11.50 -5.81 20.00
N VAL A 124 -10.76 -6.49 19.11
CA VAL A 124 -10.05 -5.83 18.01
C VAL A 124 -11.05 -5.20 17.04
N ILE A 125 -12.11 -5.92 16.68
CA ILE A 125 -13.15 -5.38 15.79
C ILE A 125 -13.78 -4.10 16.39
N ALA A 126 -14.13 -4.12 17.67
CA ALA A 126 -14.75 -2.97 18.33
C ALA A 126 -13.78 -1.77 18.48
N HIS A 127 -12.48 -2.04 18.60
CA HIS A 127 -11.47 -0.98 18.72
C HIS A 127 -11.23 -0.24 17.40
N GLU A 128 -11.34 -0.95 16.27
CA GLU A 128 -11.01 -0.41 14.95
C GLU A 128 -12.26 0.08 14.18
N GLN A 129 -13.44 0.03 14.76
CA GLN A 129 -14.67 0.62 14.19
C GLN A 129 -14.79 2.12 14.48
#